data_8fff6e7c78a0745ca6db9b48a0a7deb6
#
_entry.id   8fff6e7c78a0745ca6db9b48a0a7deb6
#
_cell.length_a   1.000
_cell.length_b   1.000
_cell.length_c   1.000
_cell.angle_alpha   90.00
_cell.angle_beta   90.00
_cell.angle_gamma   90.00
#
_symmetry.space_group_name_H-M   'P 1'
#
loop_
_entity.id
_entity.type
_entity.pdbx_description
1 polymer ?
#
loop_
_entity_poly.entity_id
_entity_poly.type
_entity_poly.pdbx_seq_one_letter_code
_entity_poly.pdbx_strand_id
1 'polypeptide(L)'
;EDIDEDKIQAEIDQYQELLHTIDDLIRDAKRPRPDLERRSMNAYEAMQKRKEKLEKLRTYSAQSASFFSEYTSSQQELNNGIAQVKDCKAWNASTGTFDLKKLDMSWAKPINERWKRSPIYLDKQIEAILNSSDSDAVKTAKIVKAYEDYLYELNKVALNEYNNTRKKYGDEWFSKDPKMKDIIDDIEQRLSNYLIQSGVDIKAVVRNMGNDILKANGTKDGMSPLDYLYFASIVDTGAPLDLKTRAYSEDYDFSIWSRNWTGDMSGDYLGNYLFGYFGQGFLMFDGSVLKLSAGAAQAWSDKDIAKWLKNMKAGNFGDNPNDAQYIEDGIKDYKNQKGIN
;
A
#
# COMPACT_ATOMS: atom_id res chain seq x y z
N GLU A 1 18.55 21.99 13.54
CA GLU A 1 19.73 21.72 12.69
C GLU A 1 19.29 21.88 11.25
N ASP A 2 19.85 22.85 10.54
CA ASP A 2 19.66 22.97 9.10
C ASP A 2 20.25 21.71 8.45
N ILE A 3 19.40 20.91 7.84
CA ILE A 3 19.83 19.74 7.09
C ILE A 3 20.30 20.25 5.73
N ASP A 4 21.61 20.32 5.57
CA ASP A 4 22.28 20.82 4.38
C ASP A 4 22.51 19.66 3.40
N GLU A 5 21.81 19.69 2.26
CA GLU A 5 21.90 18.69 1.21
C GLU A 5 23.31 18.61 0.62
N ASP A 6 23.96 19.75 0.41
CA ASP A 6 25.30 19.82 -0.15
C ASP A 6 26.32 19.19 0.79
N LYS A 7 26.12 19.35 2.10
CA LYS A 7 26.98 18.71 3.11
C LYS A 7 26.84 17.18 3.10
N ILE A 8 25.62 16.67 2.98
CA ILE A 8 25.40 15.21 2.88
C ILE A 8 26.01 14.66 1.60
N GLN A 9 25.88 15.38 0.48
CA GLN A 9 26.49 14.98 -0.78
C GLN A 9 28.02 14.97 -0.67
N ALA A 10 28.61 15.99 -0.09
CA ALA A 10 30.06 16.05 0.14
C ALA A 10 30.56 14.88 1.01
N GLU A 11 29.81 14.47 2.03
CA GLU A 11 30.14 13.29 2.84
C GLU A 11 30.07 12.00 1.99
N ILE A 12 29.11 11.86 1.09
CA ILE A 12 29.02 10.72 0.18
C ILE A 12 30.26 10.66 -0.72
N ASP A 13 30.65 11.80 -1.30
CA ASP A 13 31.80 11.89 -2.20
C ASP A 13 33.11 11.53 -1.46
N GLN A 14 33.29 11.99 -0.21
CA GLN A 14 34.41 11.61 0.64
C GLN A 14 34.46 10.09 0.91
N TYR A 15 33.34 9.45 1.16
CA TYR A 15 33.29 7.99 1.32
C TYR A 15 33.61 7.25 0.04
N GLN A 16 33.21 7.77 -1.13
CA GLN A 16 33.57 7.17 -2.40
C GLN A 16 35.06 7.23 -2.66
N GLU A 17 35.70 8.37 -2.37
CA GLU A 17 37.14 8.53 -2.50
C GLU A 17 37.90 7.63 -1.51
N LEU A 18 37.42 7.51 -0.27
CA LEU A 18 37.97 6.60 0.72
C LEU A 18 37.87 5.13 0.26
N LEU A 19 36.76 4.72 -0.29
CA LEU A 19 36.57 3.37 -0.81
C LEU A 19 37.54 3.08 -1.96
N HIS A 20 37.69 4.00 -2.90
CA HIS A 20 38.69 3.89 -3.97
C HIS A 20 40.11 3.71 -3.43
N THR A 21 40.49 4.53 -2.45
CA THR A 21 41.81 4.44 -1.82
C THR A 21 42.03 3.10 -1.12
N ILE A 22 41.01 2.57 -0.42
CA ILE A 22 41.10 1.29 0.26
C ILE A 22 41.20 0.15 -0.76
N ASP A 23 40.44 0.20 -1.85
CA ASP A 23 40.46 -0.81 -2.91
C ASP A 23 41.83 -0.86 -3.61
N ASP A 24 42.45 0.29 -3.84
CA ASP A 24 43.83 0.38 -4.37
C ASP A 24 44.83 -0.26 -3.40
N LEU A 25 44.74 0.02 -2.12
CA LEU A 25 45.61 -0.58 -1.10
C LEU A 25 45.41 -2.10 -0.98
N ILE A 26 44.19 -2.59 -1.12
CA ILE A 26 43.88 -4.03 -1.11
C ILE A 26 44.48 -4.69 -2.35
N ARG A 27 44.32 -4.06 -3.53
CA ARG A 27 44.86 -4.58 -4.80
C ARG A 27 46.38 -4.66 -4.79
N ASP A 28 47.05 -3.66 -4.22
CA ASP A 28 48.51 -3.59 -4.16
C ASP A 28 49.11 -4.45 -3.02
N ALA A 29 48.28 -4.99 -2.14
CA ALA A 29 48.73 -5.78 -1.00
C ALA A 29 49.26 -7.16 -1.43
N LYS A 30 50.47 -7.49 -0.99
CA LYS A 30 51.08 -8.82 -1.24
C LYS A 30 50.44 -9.93 -0.41
N ARG A 31 49.60 -9.63 0.56
CA ARG A 31 48.94 -10.56 1.47
C ARG A 31 47.50 -10.09 1.75
N PRO A 32 46.58 -11.00 2.08
CA PRO A 32 45.23 -10.60 2.50
C PRO A 32 45.26 -9.58 3.65
N ARG A 33 44.42 -8.54 3.56
CA ARG A 33 44.31 -7.45 4.53
C ARG A 33 42.88 -7.34 5.10
N PRO A 34 42.50 -8.23 6.01
CA PRO A 34 41.16 -8.27 6.61
C PRO A 34 40.79 -6.96 7.32
N ASP A 35 41.80 -6.21 7.78
CA ASP A 35 41.65 -4.88 8.39
C ASP A 35 41.14 -3.83 7.36
N LEU A 36 41.68 -3.88 6.13
CA LEU A 36 41.23 -3.00 5.03
C LEU A 36 39.86 -3.40 4.50
N GLU A 37 39.61 -4.70 4.34
CA GLU A 37 38.29 -5.22 3.91
C GLU A 37 37.19 -4.79 4.90
N ARG A 38 37.44 -4.89 6.21
CA ARG A 38 36.50 -4.41 7.22
C ARG A 38 36.28 -2.89 7.17
N ARG A 39 37.34 -2.12 6.91
CA ARG A 39 37.22 -0.66 6.74
C ARG A 39 36.45 -0.30 5.49
N SER A 40 36.67 -0.99 4.38
CA SER A 40 35.91 -0.84 3.15
C SER A 40 34.42 -1.08 3.41
N MET A 41 34.07 -2.21 4.06
CA MET A 41 32.69 -2.51 4.40
C MET A 41 32.02 -1.46 5.28
N ASN A 42 32.71 -1.00 6.33
CA ASN A 42 32.19 0.06 7.21
C ASN A 42 32.00 1.39 6.46
N ALA A 43 32.93 1.75 5.57
CA ALA A 43 32.82 2.96 4.76
C ALA A 43 31.66 2.86 3.75
N TYR A 44 31.48 1.69 3.14
CA TYR A 44 30.36 1.42 2.25
C TYR A 44 29.00 1.53 2.97
N GLU A 45 28.86 0.91 4.13
CA GLU A 45 27.64 1.02 4.94
C GLU A 45 27.33 2.46 5.35
N ALA A 46 28.38 3.21 5.75
CA ALA A 46 28.24 4.62 6.11
C ALA A 46 27.80 5.47 4.92
N MET A 47 28.35 5.21 3.74
CA MET A 47 27.95 5.86 2.49
C MET A 47 26.48 5.55 2.13
N GLN A 48 26.06 4.29 2.23
CA GLN A 48 24.66 3.89 1.93
C GLN A 48 23.66 4.60 2.86
N LYS A 49 23.96 4.68 4.16
CA LYS A 49 23.12 5.43 5.11
C LYS A 49 22.98 6.91 4.75
N ARG A 50 24.03 7.54 4.19
CA ARG A 50 23.99 8.93 3.76
C ARG A 50 23.20 9.10 2.46
N LYS A 51 23.35 8.19 1.52
CA LYS A 51 22.53 8.15 0.29
C LYS A 51 21.05 8.03 0.63
N GLU A 52 20.70 7.13 1.52
CA GLU A 52 19.31 6.96 1.99
C GLU A 52 18.78 8.24 2.67
N LYS A 53 19.60 8.88 3.51
CA LYS A 53 19.23 10.15 4.15
C LYS A 53 19.02 11.27 3.14
N LEU A 54 19.87 11.37 2.12
CA LEU A 54 19.77 12.36 1.05
C LEU A 54 18.51 12.15 0.22
N GLU A 55 18.21 10.91 -0.13
CA GLU A 55 17.00 10.55 -0.88
C GLU A 55 15.74 10.92 -0.09
N LYS A 56 15.69 10.59 1.20
CA LYS A 56 14.58 11.00 2.10
C LYS A 56 14.44 12.52 2.17
N LEU A 57 15.54 13.26 2.23
CA LEU A 57 15.53 14.72 2.26
C LEU A 57 14.98 15.31 0.95
N ARG A 58 15.44 14.81 -0.21
CA ARG A 58 14.96 15.23 -1.52
C ARG A 58 13.48 14.93 -1.71
N THR A 59 13.06 13.74 -1.29
CA THR A 59 11.66 13.34 -1.30
C THR A 59 10.81 14.26 -0.42
N TYR A 60 11.27 14.57 0.79
CA TYR A 60 10.58 15.50 1.70
C TYR A 60 10.51 16.91 1.11
N SER A 61 11.61 17.42 0.55
CA SER A 61 11.66 18.75 -0.07
C SER A 61 10.67 18.86 -1.25
N ALA A 62 10.64 17.85 -2.12
CA ALA A 62 9.70 17.80 -3.24
C ALA A 62 8.24 17.72 -2.76
N GLN A 63 7.96 16.94 -1.72
CA GLN A 63 6.63 16.81 -1.14
C GLN A 63 6.17 18.08 -0.43
N SER A 64 7.05 18.75 0.29
CA SER A 64 6.70 19.98 1.03
C SER A 64 6.21 21.08 0.11
N ALA A 65 6.78 21.22 -1.08
CA ALA A 65 6.31 22.17 -2.08
C ALA A 65 4.88 21.88 -2.57
N SER A 66 4.51 20.60 -2.70
CA SER A 66 3.16 20.20 -3.10
C SER A 66 2.13 20.43 -1.98
N PHE A 67 2.49 20.21 -0.72
CA PHE A 67 1.64 20.49 0.44
C PHE A 67 1.25 21.98 0.52
N PHE A 68 2.18 22.88 0.29
CA PHE A 68 1.90 24.32 0.31
C PHE A 68 1.03 24.76 -0.88
N SER A 69 1.19 24.16 -2.06
CA SER A 69 0.33 24.48 -3.20
C SER A 69 -1.10 23.98 -3.01
N GLU A 70 -1.29 22.79 -2.45
CA GLU A 70 -2.61 22.26 -2.10
C GLU A 70 -3.27 23.06 -0.97
N TYR A 71 -2.50 23.50 0.03
CA TYR A 71 -3.00 24.37 1.09
C TYR A 71 -3.53 25.70 0.54
N THR A 72 -2.75 26.36 -0.32
CA THR A 72 -3.14 27.65 -0.93
C THR A 72 -4.41 27.51 -1.77
N SER A 73 -4.50 26.45 -2.59
CA SER A 73 -5.68 26.14 -3.38
C SER A 73 -6.90 25.86 -2.49
N SER A 74 -6.73 25.08 -1.41
CA SER A 74 -7.81 24.78 -0.46
C SER A 74 -8.31 26.03 0.28
N GLN A 75 -7.38 26.91 0.67
CA GLN A 75 -7.72 28.19 1.30
C GLN A 75 -8.51 29.10 0.35
N GLN A 76 -8.13 29.15 -0.92
CA GLN A 76 -8.84 29.95 -1.93
C GLN A 76 -10.26 29.42 -2.18
N GLU A 77 -10.44 28.11 -2.27
CA GLU A 77 -11.76 27.48 -2.42
C GLU A 77 -12.64 27.71 -1.19
N LEU A 78 -12.09 27.60 0.01
CA LEU A 78 -12.81 27.91 1.24
C LEU A 78 -13.24 29.39 1.28
N ASN A 79 -12.35 30.32 0.92
CA ASN A 79 -12.67 31.76 0.86
C ASN A 79 -13.76 32.07 -0.18
N ASN A 80 -13.73 31.39 -1.34
CA ASN A 80 -14.79 31.50 -2.33
C ASN A 80 -16.13 30.98 -1.77
N GLY A 81 -16.13 29.86 -1.05
CA GLY A 81 -17.32 29.36 -0.37
C GLY A 81 -17.87 30.36 0.68
N ILE A 82 -16.99 30.90 1.52
CA ILE A 82 -17.36 31.89 2.53
C ILE A 82 -17.96 33.15 1.88
N ALA A 83 -17.37 33.64 0.78
CA ALA A 83 -17.88 34.80 0.05
C ALA A 83 -19.29 34.53 -0.50
N GLN A 84 -19.54 33.37 -1.08
CA GLN A 84 -20.85 32.97 -1.59
C GLN A 84 -21.89 32.82 -0.47
N VAL A 85 -21.50 32.31 0.70
CA VAL A 85 -22.40 32.24 1.87
C VAL A 85 -22.71 33.63 2.40
N LYS A 86 -21.75 34.56 2.40
CA LYS A 86 -21.97 35.97 2.81
C LYS A 86 -22.91 36.72 1.86
N ASP A 87 -22.78 36.46 0.56
CA ASP A 87 -23.61 37.05 -0.49
C ASP A 87 -24.96 36.34 -0.70
N CYS A 88 -25.37 35.51 0.23
CA CYS A 88 -26.39 34.49 0.12
C CYS A 88 -27.70 34.95 -0.54
N LYS A 89 -27.77 34.75 -1.86
CA LYS A 89 -28.99 35.00 -2.66
C LYS A 89 -30.03 33.88 -2.56
N ALA A 90 -29.69 32.82 -1.81
CA ALA A 90 -30.55 31.66 -1.62
C ALA A 90 -31.56 31.83 -0.47
N TRP A 91 -31.36 32.82 0.40
CA TRP A 91 -32.31 33.12 1.47
C TRP A 91 -33.47 33.95 0.96
N ASN A 92 -34.68 33.46 1.14
CA ASN A 92 -35.89 34.21 0.87
C ASN A 92 -36.47 34.73 2.19
N ALA A 93 -36.26 36.02 2.47
CA ALA A 93 -36.68 36.65 3.72
C ALA A 93 -38.21 36.69 3.87
N SER A 94 -38.98 36.67 2.78
CA SER A 94 -40.45 36.71 2.81
C SER A 94 -41.09 35.38 3.16
N THR A 95 -40.44 34.28 2.82
CA THR A 95 -40.92 32.90 3.09
C THR A 95 -40.18 32.21 4.23
N GLY A 96 -39.05 32.76 4.70
CA GLY A 96 -38.18 32.15 5.68
C GLY A 96 -37.55 30.83 5.19
N THR A 97 -37.43 30.64 3.86
CA THR A 97 -36.93 29.43 3.27
C THR A 97 -35.57 29.63 2.57
N PHE A 98 -34.82 28.55 2.46
CA PHE A 98 -33.53 28.53 1.80
C PHE A 98 -33.61 27.72 0.50
N ASP A 99 -33.36 28.39 -0.64
CA ASP A 99 -33.36 27.74 -1.97
C ASP A 99 -31.93 27.29 -2.36
N LEU A 100 -31.61 26.03 -2.09
CA LEU A 100 -30.31 25.48 -2.40
C LEU A 100 -29.96 25.49 -3.90
N LYS A 101 -30.97 25.58 -4.78
CA LYS A 101 -30.74 25.64 -6.24
C LYS A 101 -30.14 26.99 -6.69
N LYS A 102 -30.21 28.00 -5.85
CA LYS A 102 -29.61 29.32 -6.09
C LYS A 102 -28.19 29.44 -5.56
N LEU A 103 -27.68 28.43 -4.89
CA LEU A 103 -26.29 28.37 -4.44
C LEU A 103 -25.44 27.69 -5.50
N ASP A 104 -24.37 28.37 -5.90
CA ASP A 104 -23.29 27.70 -6.62
C ASP A 104 -22.44 26.90 -5.60
N MET A 105 -22.58 25.57 -5.63
CA MET A 105 -21.84 24.63 -4.77
C MET A 105 -20.58 24.08 -5.44
N SER A 106 -20.13 24.67 -6.54
CA SER A 106 -18.94 24.21 -7.28
C SER A 106 -17.67 24.21 -6.43
N TRP A 107 -17.56 25.13 -5.49
CA TRP A 107 -16.46 25.21 -4.53
C TRP A 107 -16.41 24.03 -3.53
N ALA A 108 -17.55 23.43 -3.22
CA ALA A 108 -17.62 22.34 -2.25
C ALA A 108 -17.12 21.01 -2.83
N LYS A 109 -17.19 20.82 -4.15
CA LYS A 109 -16.79 19.58 -4.81
C LYS A 109 -15.31 19.26 -4.59
N PRO A 110 -14.35 20.14 -4.88
CA PRO A 110 -12.94 19.87 -4.65
C PRO A 110 -12.62 19.63 -3.15
N ILE A 111 -13.28 20.36 -2.24
CA ILE A 111 -13.12 20.15 -0.79
C ILE A 111 -13.58 18.75 -0.40
N ASN A 112 -14.74 18.30 -0.89
CA ASN A 112 -15.25 16.97 -0.61
C ASN A 112 -14.37 15.87 -1.21
N GLU A 113 -13.80 16.06 -2.39
CA GLU A 113 -12.88 15.11 -3.00
C GLU A 113 -11.57 15.00 -2.20
N ARG A 114 -11.04 16.09 -1.68
CA ARG A 114 -9.88 16.05 -0.79
C ARG A 114 -10.20 15.42 0.55
N TRP A 115 -11.40 15.70 1.09
CA TRP A 115 -11.85 15.10 2.33
C TRP A 115 -11.88 13.57 2.25
N LYS A 116 -12.35 13.01 1.15
CA LYS A 116 -12.36 11.55 0.92
C LYS A 116 -10.97 10.91 0.90
N ARG A 117 -9.93 11.69 0.57
CA ARG A 117 -8.52 11.26 0.60
C ARG A 117 -7.86 11.43 1.97
N SER A 118 -8.57 11.96 2.95
CA SER A 118 -8.06 12.15 4.30
C SER A 118 -8.14 10.85 5.10
N PRO A 119 -7.06 10.47 5.81
CA PRO A 119 -7.12 9.37 6.78
C PRO A 119 -8.22 9.56 7.83
N ILE A 120 -8.50 10.80 8.25
CA ILE A 120 -9.56 11.13 9.20
C ILE A 120 -10.95 10.75 8.66
N TYR A 121 -11.16 10.89 7.35
CA TYR A 121 -12.42 10.45 6.73
C TYR A 121 -12.57 8.94 6.77
N LEU A 122 -11.51 8.21 6.46
CA LEU A 122 -11.47 6.74 6.57
C LEU A 122 -11.73 6.31 8.02
N ASP A 123 -11.03 6.89 8.99
CA ASP A 123 -11.21 6.57 10.42
C ASP A 123 -12.65 6.73 10.87
N LYS A 124 -13.33 7.83 10.47
CA LYS A 124 -14.76 8.05 10.78
C LYS A 124 -15.68 7.01 10.13
N GLN A 125 -15.37 6.59 8.91
CA GLN A 125 -16.14 5.53 8.25
C GLN A 125 -15.96 4.19 8.99
N ILE A 126 -14.73 3.84 9.35
CA ILE A 126 -14.42 2.62 10.10
C ILE A 126 -15.11 2.63 11.47
N GLU A 127 -15.04 3.74 12.21
CA GLU A 127 -15.72 3.89 13.49
C GLU A 127 -17.24 3.66 13.35
N ALA A 128 -17.87 4.25 12.34
CA ALA A 128 -19.29 4.05 12.09
C ALA A 128 -19.65 2.59 11.77
N ILE A 129 -18.80 1.90 10.99
CA ILE A 129 -18.98 0.48 10.67
C ILE A 129 -18.83 -0.38 11.92
N LEU A 130 -17.80 -0.16 12.73
CA LEU A 130 -17.55 -0.90 13.96
C LEU A 130 -18.71 -0.77 14.96
N ASN A 131 -19.30 0.42 15.05
CA ASN A 131 -20.42 0.72 15.96
C ASN A 131 -21.80 0.33 15.39
N SER A 132 -21.87 -0.16 14.14
CA SER A 132 -23.14 -0.61 13.54
C SER A 132 -23.62 -1.93 14.16
N SER A 133 -24.90 -2.23 13.97
CA SER A 133 -25.52 -3.51 14.36
C SER A 133 -25.33 -4.62 13.31
N ASP A 134 -24.52 -4.39 12.31
CA ASP A 134 -24.24 -5.37 11.24
C ASP A 134 -23.52 -6.61 11.80
N SER A 135 -23.69 -7.75 11.14
CA SER A 135 -22.92 -8.96 11.46
C SER A 135 -21.42 -8.77 11.14
N ASP A 136 -20.57 -9.57 11.78
CA ASP A 136 -19.11 -9.52 11.60
C ASP A 136 -18.71 -9.64 10.13
N ALA A 137 -19.37 -10.52 9.36
CA ALA A 137 -19.13 -10.68 7.94
C ALA A 137 -19.48 -9.41 7.13
N VAL A 138 -20.61 -8.76 7.45
CA VAL A 138 -21.01 -7.50 6.81
C VAL A 138 -20.07 -6.36 7.19
N LYS A 139 -19.66 -6.26 8.46
CA LYS A 139 -18.65 -5.29 8.91
C LYS A 139 -17.33 -5.51 8.16
N THR A 140 -16.86 -6.75 8.07
CA THR A 140 -15.63 -7.09 7.34
C THR A 140 -15.71 -6.60 5.89
N ALA A 141 -16.77 -6.92 5.16
CA ALA A 141 -16.95 -6.48 3.77
C ALA A 141 -16.99 -4.94 3.64
N LYS A 142 -17.67 -4.24 4.56
CA LYS A 142 -17.74 -2.78 4.58
C LYS A 142 -16.39 -2.14 4.92
N ILE A 143 -15.61 -2.72 5.83
CA ILE A 143 -14.26 -2.25 6.17
C ILE A 143 -13.36 -2.36 4.94
N VAL A 144 -13.30 -3.54 4.31
CA VAL A 144 -12.52 -3.74 3.07
C VAL A 144 -12.91 -2.71 2.02
N LYS A 145 -14.22 -2.54 1.78
CA LYS A 145 -14.73 -1.55 0.83
C LYS A 145 -14.30 -0.13 1.16
N ALA A 146 -14.33 0.29 2.41
CA ALA A 146 -13.92 1.62 2.84
C ALA A 146 -12.42 1.87 2.57
N TYR A 147 -11.57 0.87 2.81
CA TYR A 147 -10.15 0.93 2.49
C TYR A 147 -9.89 0.93 0.98
N GLU A 148 -10.62 0.13 0.21
CA GLU A 148 -10.57 0.14 -1.26
C GLU A 148 -10.94 1.51 -1.81
N ASP A 149 -12.05 2.10 -1.34
CA ASP A 149 -12.50 3.43 -1.76
C ASP A 149 -11.48 4.52 -1.42
N TYR A 150 -10.87 4.44 -0.24
CA TYR A 150 -9.81 5.35 0.17
C TYR A 150 -8.59 5.25 -0.76
N LEU A 151 -8.13 4.04 -1.03
CA LEU A 151 -7.01 3.80 -1.93
C LEU A 151 -7.34 4.21 -3.37
N TYR A 152 -8.57 3.97 -3.83
CA TYR A 152 -9.05 4.44 -5.13
C TYR A 152 -9.00 5.97 -5.24
N GLU A 153 -9.53 6.70 -4.25
CA GLU A 153 -9.52 8.17 -4.26
C GLU A 153 -8.10 8.74 -4.21
N LEU A 154 -7.16 8.07 -3.55
CA LEU A 154 -5.74 8.44 -3.58
C LEU A 154 -5.14 8.30 -4.98
N ASN A 155 -5.56 7.29 -5.74
CA ASN A 155 -5.00 6.95 -7.04
C ASN A 155 -5.80 7.48 -8.23
N LYS A 156 -6.94 8.10 -8.00
CA LYS A 156 -7.92 8.43 -9.03
C LYS A 156 -7.32 9.19 -10.24
N VAL A 157 -6.38 10.10 -10.00
CA VAL A 157 -5.73 10.86 -11.07
C VAL A 157 -4.92 9.93 -11.97
N ALA A 158 -4.13 9.08 -11.35
CA ALA A 158 -3.26 8.12 -12.02
C ALA A 158 -4.07 7.04 -12.75
N LEU A 159 -5.13 6.52 -12.11
CA LEU A 159 -6.07 5.58 -12.72
C LEU A 159 -6.79 6.17 -13.94
N ASN A 160 -7.19 7.44 -13.88
CA ASN A 160 -7.81 8.11 -15.01
C ASN A 160 -6.85 8.24 -16.20
N GLU A 161 -5.58 8.57 -15.96
CA GLU A 161 -4.56 8.64 -16.99
C GLU A 161 -4.33 7.27 -17.65
N TYR A 162 -4.22 6.22 -16.82
CA TYR A 162 -4.09 4.85 -17.29
C TYR A 162 -5.31 4.41 -18.13
N ASN A 163 -6.51 4.58 -17.62
CA ASN A 163 -7.73 4.20 -18.30
C ASN A 163 -7.94 4.96 -19.62
N ASN A 164 -7.57 6.24 -19.67
CA ASN A 164 -7.60 7.03 -20.91
C ASN A 164 -6.59 6.52 -21.93
N THR A 165 -5.41 6.11 -21.48
CA THR A 165 -4.39 5.52 -22.35
C THR A 165 -4.84 4.16 -22.87
N ARG A 166 -5.41 3.32 -22.01
CA ARG A 166 -5.99 2.03 -22.38
C ARG A 166 -7.10 2.18 -23.42
N LYS A 167 -8.02 3.11 -23.24
CA LYS A 167 -9.06 3.41 -24.23
C LYS A 167 -8.52 3.88 -25.57
N LYS A 168 -7.42 4.64 -25.56
CA LYS A 168 -6.79 5.16 -26.77
C LYS A 168 -6.12 4.08 -27.60
N TYR A 169 -5.51 3.09 -26.97
CA TYR A 169 -4.69 2.08 -27.64
C TYR A 169 -5.36 0.71 -27.73
N GLY A 170 -6.50 0.49 -27.06
CA GLY A 170 -7.25 -0.78 -27.01
C GLY A 170 -6.65 -1.78 -26.03
N ASP A 171 -7.36 -2.90 -25.82
CA ASP A 171 -6.93 -3.94 -24.87
C ASP A 171 -5.74 -4.78 -25.40
N GLU A 172 -5.47 -4.71 -26.70
CA GLU A 172 -4.33 -5.40 -27.35
C GLU A 172 -2.97 -4.76 -27.00
N TRP A 173 -2.96 -3.63 -26.35
CA TRP A 173 -1.73 -2.93 -26.00
C TRP A 173 -0.81 -3.74 -25.08
N PHE A 174 -1.33 -4.73 -24.37
CA PHE A 174 -0.53 -5.70 -23.62
C PHE A 174 0.18 -6.72 -24.50
N SER A 175 -0.17 -6.79 -25.79
CA SER A 175 0.37 -7.77 -26.68
C SER A 175 1.47 -7.20 -27.57
N LYS A 176 2.74 -7.52 -27.24
CA LYS A 176 3.81 -7.76 -28.21
C LYS A 176 4.47 -6.57 -28.93
N ASP A 177 3.96 -5.33 -28.91
CA ASP A 177 4.68 -4.21 -29.51
C ASP A 177 5.69 -3.61 -28.52
N PRO A 178 7.03 -3.67 -28.79
CA PRO A 178 8.03 -3.11 -27.90
C PRO A 178 7.84 -1.61 -27.61
N LYS A 179 7.32 -0.83 -28.58
CA LYS A 179 7.04 0.59 -28.39
C LYS A 179 5.90 0.86 -27.43
N MET A 180 4.91 -0.04 -27.40
CA MET A 180 3.82 0.05 -26.44
C MET A 180 4.28 -0.30 -25.05
N LYS A 181 5.21 -1.23 -24.91
CA LYS A 181 5.79 -1.59 -23.61
C LYS A 181 6.47 -0.38 -22.96
N ASP A 182 7.26 0.39 -23.70
CA ASP A 182 7.93 1.58 -23.18
C ASP A 182 6.92 2.63 -22.66
N ILE A 183 5.80 2.81 -23.36
CA ILE A 183 4.71 3.72 -22.93
C ILE A 183 4.04 3.21 -21.65
N ILE A 184 3.80 1.91 -21.57
CA ILE A 184 3.21 1.26 -20.39
C ILE A 184 4.16 1.42 -19.21
N ASP A 185 5.41 1.04 -19.36
CA ASP A 185 6.43 1.10 -18.31
C ASP A 185 6.58 2.56 -17.79
N ASP A 186 6.52 3.58 -18.67
CA ASP A 186 6.56 4.99 -18.26
C ASP A 186 5.32 5.42 -17.47
N ILE A 187 4.12 5.01 -17.89
CA ILE A 187 2.89 5.29 -17.14
C ILE A 187 2.92 4.58 -15.79
N GLU A 188 3.32 3.32 -15.76
CA GLU A 188 3.45 2.51 -14.57
C GLU A 188 4.45 3.11 -13.57
N GLN A 189 5.59 3.56 -14.07
CA GLN A 189 6.60 4.27 -13.27
C GLN A 189 6.03 5.56 -12.69
N ARG A 190 5.29 6.35 -13.46
CA ARG A 190 4.66 7.58 -12.97
C ARG A 190 3.61 7.30 -11.91
N LEU A 191 2.81 6.24 -12.06
CA LEU A 191 1.83 5.79 -11.08
C LEU A 191 2.48 5.36 -9.76
N SER A 192 3.53 4.55 -9.85
CA SER A 192 4.31 4.13 -8.70
C SER A 192 4.93 5.33 -7.98
N ASN A 193 5.53 6.26 -8.74
CA ASN A 193 6.12 7.48 -8.19
C ASN A 193 5.06 8.38 -7.54
N TYR A 194 3.86 8.47 -8.09
CA TYR A 194 2.78 9.26 -7.50
C TYR A 194 2.40 8.77 -6.11
N LEU A 195 2.27 7.46 -5.90
CA LEU A 195 1.97 6.88 -4.59
C LEU A 195 3.13 7.03 -3.61
N ILE A 196 4.35 6.79 -4.06
CA ILE A 196 5.55 7.01 -3.25
C ILE A 196 5.66 8.50 -2.86
N GLN A 197 5.41 9.41 -3.79
CA GLN A 197 5.43 10.86 -3.54
C GLN A 197 4.27 11.31 -2.64
N SER A 198 3.12 10.62 -2.66
CA SER A 198 2.02 10.91 -1.72
C SER A 198 2.33 10.52 -0.28
N GLY A 199 3.44 9.83 -0.03
CA GLY A 199 3.86 9.40 1.31
C GLY A 199 2.99 8.29 1.90
N VAL A 200 2.15 7.63 1.09
CA VAL A 200 1.27 6.56 1.55
C VAL A 200 2.04 5.26 1.62
N ASP A 201 2.24 4.75 2.82
CA ASP A 201 2.72 3.40 3.07
C ASP A 201 1.56 2.40 2.90
N ILE A 202 1.48 1.79 1.71
CA ILE A 202 0.41 0.85 1.35
C ILE A 202 0.40 -0.37 2.28
N LYS A 203 1.55 -0.88 2.67
CA LYS A 203 1.66 -1.99 3.62
C LYS A 203 1.06 -1.60 4.98
N ALA A 204 1.34 -0.38 5.45
CA ALA A 204 0.71 0.15 6.66
C ALA A 204 -0.81 0.30 6.50
N VAL A 205 -1.30 0.73 5.35
CA VAL A 205 -2.75 0.81 5.06
C VAL A 205 -3.39 -0.58 5.13
N VAL A 206 -2.81 -1.59 4.47
CA VAL A 206 -3.32 -2.98 4.50
C VAL A 206 -3.25 -3.57 5.90
N ARG A 207 -2.20 -3.29 6.66
CA ARG A 207 -2.06 -3.67 8.05
C ARG A 207 -3.14 -3.06 8.95
N ASN A 208 -3.44 -1.76 8.76
CA ASN A 208 -4.51 -1.09 9.50
C ASN A 208 -5.87 -1.68 9.16
N MET A 209 -6.12 -2.00 7.89
CA MET A 209 -7.31 -2.72 7.47
C MET A 209 -7.43 -4.06 8.20
N GLY A 210 -6.37 -4.86 8.28
CA GLY A 210 -6.33 -6.10 9.06
C GLY A 210 -6.68 -5.89 10.53
N ASN A 211 -6.14 -4.85 11.16
CA ASN A 211 -6.46 -4.50 12.55
C ASN A 211 -7.93 -4.14 12.75
N ASP A 212 -8.52 -3.37 11.84
CA ASP A 212 -9.92 -2.97 11.96
C ASP A 212 -10.88 -4.14 11.72
N ILE A 213 -10.51 -5.06 10.83
CA ILE A 213 -11.24 -6.32 10.65
C ILE A 213 -11.14 -7.18 11.92
N LEU A 214 -9.97 -7.25 12.56
CA LEU A 214 -9.83 -7.94 13.84
C LEU A 214 -10.67 -7.29 14.95
N LYS A 215 -10.79 -5.97 15.00
CA LYS A 215 -11.68 -5.27 15.93
C LYS A 215 -13.15 -5.64 15.71
N ALA A 216 -13.57 -5.79 14.44
CA ALA A 216 -14.93 -6.16 14.07
C ALA A 216 -15.28 -7.61 14.44
N ASN A 217 -14.33 -8.53 14.33
CA ASN A 217 -14.56 -9.98 14.49
C ASN A 217 -14.12 -10.52 15.85
N GLY A 218 -13.27 -9.80 16.56
CA GLY A 218 -12.58 -10.30 17.75
C GLY A 218 -11.51 -11.34 17.40
N THR A 219 -10.85 -11.82 18.45
CA THR A 219 -9.88 -12.93 18.36
C THR A 219 -10.59 -14.23 18.71
N LYS A 220 -10.39 -15.28 17.95
CA LYS A 220 -10.90 -16.63 18.20
C LYS A 220 -9.75 -17.52 18.65
N ASP A 221 -10.08 -18.53 19.44
CA ASP A 221 -9.09 -19.50 19.92
C ASP A 221 -8.71 -20.57 18.86
N GLY A 222 -9.34 -20.50 17.69
CA GLY A 222 -9.12 -21.44 16.59
C GLY A 222 -9.57 -22.88 16.87
N MET A 223 -10.23 -23.10 17.99
CA MET A 223 -10.72 -24.44 18.41
C MET A 223 -12.07 -24.81 17.78
N SER A 224 -12.84 -23.80 17.34
CA SER A 224 -14.15 -24.01 16.75
C SER A 224 -14.05 -24.26 15.25
N PRO A 225 -14.60 -25.37 14.72
CA PRO A 225 -14.72 -25.56 13.27
C PRO A 225 -15.47 -24.43 12.57
N LEU A 226 -16.41 -23.75 13.26
CA LEU A 226 -17.17 -22.64 12.70
C LEU A 226 -16.29 -21.41 12.47
N ASP A 227 -15.34 -21.12 13.37
CA ASP A 227 -14.38 -20.02 13.19
C ASP A 227 -13.48 -20.27 11.99
N TYR A 228 -13.11 -21.54 11.79
CA TYR A 228 -12.31 -21.95 10.63
C TYR A 228 -13.07 -21.80 9.31
N LEU A 229 -14.32 -22.25 9.29
CA LEU A 229 -15.19 -22.09 8.11
C LEU A 229 -15.46 -20.60 7.81
N TYR A 230 -15.65 -19.81 8.85
CA TYR A 230 -15.81 -18.36 8.69
C TYR A 230 -14.54 -17.73 8.13
N PHE A 231 -13.38 -18.02 8.71
CA PHE A 231 -12.09 -17.55 8.17
C PHE A 231 -11.92 -17.92 6.70
N ALA A 232 -12.13 -19.19 6.36
CA ALA A 232 -12.06 -19.66 4.98
C ALA A 232 -12.99 -18.85 4.06
N SER A 233 -14.24 -18.59 4.50
CA SER A 233 -15.23 -17.87 3.69
C SER A 233 -14.88 -16.41 3.39
N ILE A 234 -14.04 -15.77 4.20
CA ILE A 234 -13.65 -14.37 4.00
C ILE A 234 -12.29 -14.21 3.31
N VAL A 235 -11.48 -15.29 3.21
CA VAL A 235 -10.17 -15.29 2.55
C VAL A 235 -10.14 -16.08 1.23
N ASP A 236 -11.20 -16.81 0.91
CA ASP A 236 -11.31 -17.60 -0.33
C ASP A 236 -11.28 -16.71 -1.59
N THR A 237 -11.06 -17.31 -2.74
CA THR A 237 -11.03 -16.63 -4.03
C THR A 237 -12.31 -15.81 -4.27
N GLY A 238 -12.15 -14.51 -4.52
CA GLY A 238 -13.24 -13.54 -4.67
C GLY A 238 -13.89 -13.08 -3.36
N ALA A 239 -13.47 -13.59 -2.21
CA ALA A 239 -13.95 -13.17 -0.89
C ALA A 239 -13.41 -11.77 -0.49
N PRO A 240 -13.95 -11.13 0.57
CA PRO A 240 -13.56 -9.78 0.95
C PRO A 240 -12.06 -9.57 1.18
N LEU A 241 -11.32 -10.56 1.68
CA LEU A 241 -9.89 -10.45 1.96
C LEU A 241 -8.99 -10.95 0.82
N ASP A 242 -9.57 -11.42 -0.28
CA ASP A 242 -8.81 -11.76 -1.49
C ASP A 242 -8.44 -10.50 -2.27
N LEU A 243 -7.51 -9.73 -1.76
CA LEU A 243 -7.03 -8.51 -2.41
C LEU A 243 -6.44 -8.78 -3.81
N LYS A 244 -5.89 -9.97 -4.01
CA LYS A 244 -5.28 -10.40 -5.27
C LYS A 244 -6.31 -10.48 -6.40
N THR A 245 -7.45 -11.12 -6.18
CA THR A 245 -8.51 -11.27 -7.19
C THR A 245 -9.37 -10.01 -7.29
N ARG A 246 -9.66 -9.34 -6.18
CA ARG A 246 -10.40 -8.07 -6.16
C ARG A 246 -9.68 -6.96 -6.90
N ALA A 247 -8.35 -7.00 -6.93
CA ALA A 247 -7.53 -6.11 -7.73
C ALA A 247 -7.87 -6.13 -9.24
N TYR A 248 -8.57 -7.16 -9.72
CA TYR A 248 -8.98 -7.32 -11.11
C TYR A 248 -10.48 -7.10 -11.35
N SER A 249 -11.25 -6.64 -10.35
CA SER A 249 -12.68 -6.40 -10.55
C SER A 249 -12.91 -5.18 -11.45
N GLU A 250 -14.01 -5.20 -12.24
CA GLU A 250 -14.35 -4.08 -13.13
C GLU A 250 -14.61 -2.77 -12.38
N ASP A 251 -15.05 -2.84 -11.12
CA ASP A 251 -15.34 -1.68 -10.28
C ASP A 251 -14.08 -1.01 -9.72
N TYR A 252 -13.03 -1.82 -9.48
CA TYR A 252 -11.75 -1.37 -8.96
C TYR A 252 -10.64 -1.96 -9.82
N ASP A 253 -10.15 -1.21 -10.79
CA ASP A 253 -9.00 -1.66 -11.58
C ASP A 253 -7.70 -1.55 -10.76
N PHE A 254 -7.62 -2.36 -9.70
CA PHE A 254 -6.39 -2.59 -8.95
C PHE A 254 -5.36 -3.41 -9.74
N SER A 255 -5.67 -3.80 -10.97
CA SER A 255 -4.71 -4.52 -11.82
C SER A 255 -3.42 -3.74 -12.01
N ILE A 256 -3.49 -2.42 -11.94
CA ILE A 256 -2.35 -1.51 -11.90
C ILE A 256 -1.47 -1.78 -10.69
N TRP A 257 -2.07 -2.02 -9.53
CA TRP A 257 -1.38 -2.30 -8.29
C TRP A 257 -0.64 -3.63 -8.31
N SER A 258 -1.22 -4.64 -8.99
CA SER A 258 -0.65 -5.98 -8.98
C SER A 258 0.44 -6.17 -10.03
N ARG A 259 0.44 -5.38 -11.12
CA ARG A 259 1.38 -5.58 -12.23
C ARG A 259 2.65 -4.77 -12.11
N ASN A 260 2.58 -3.61 -11.45
CA ASN A 260 3.63 -2.60 -11.50
C ASN A 260 4.36 -2.42 -10.20
N TRP A 261 3.86 -2.99 -9.13
CA TRP A 261 4.56 -3.01 -7.88
C TRP A 261 5.29 -4.32 -7.72
N THR A 262 6.59 -4.21 -7.77
CA THR A 262 7.50 -5.31 -7.45
C THR A 262 7.74 -5.34 -5.94
N GLY A 263 7.94 -6.55 -5.41
CA GLY A 263 8.23 -6.74 -3.99
C GLY A 263 7.02 -6.47 -3.08
N ASP A 264 7.24 -5.77 -2.00
CA ASP A 264 6.31 -5.60 -0.86
C ASP A 264 5.03 -4.82 -1.19
N MET A 265 4.87 -4.31 -2.41
CA MET A 265 3.71 -3.51 -2.82
C MET A 265 2.84 -4.19 -3.88
N SER A 266 3.23 -5.37 -4.36
CA SER A 266 2.41 -6.12 -5.32
C SER A 266 1.10 -6.59 -4.69
N GLY A 267 0.03 -6.68 -5.48
CA GLY A 267 -1.25 -7.24 -5.02
C GLY A 267 -1.11 -8.67 -4.50
N ASP A 268 -0.21 -9.43 -5.09
CA ASP A 268 0.14 -10.79 -4.64
C ASP A 268 0.78 -10.76 -3.25
N TYR A 269 1.77 -9.88 -3.04
CA TYR A 269 2.37 -9.69 -1.72
C TYR A 269 1.33 -9.25 -0.69
N LEU A 270 0.58 -8.18 -0.97
CA LEU A 270 -0.35 -7.59 -0.02
C LEU A 270 -1.50 -8.54 0.36
N GLY A 271 -2.00 -9.35 -0.58
CA GLY A 271 -3.02 -10.37 -0.31
C GLY A 271 -2.51 -11.45 0.61
N ASN A 272 -1.35 -12.03 0.31
CA ASN A 272 -0.72 -13.07 1.13
C ASN A 272 -0.26 -12.53 2.50
N TYR A 273 0.26 -11.31 2.54
CA TYR A 273 0.60 -10.61 3.77
C TYR A 273 -0.64 -10.41 4.68
N LEU A 274 -1.75 -9.93 4.12
CA LEU A 274 -2.99 -9.74 4.87
C LEU A 274 -3.55 -11.07 5.38
N PHE A 275 -3.49 -12.12 4.55
CA PHE A 275 -3.88 -13.47 4.97
C PHE A 275 -3.09 -13.91 6.20
N GLY A 276 -1.77 -13.77 6.18
CA GLY A 276 -0.91 -14.12 7.31
C GLY A 276 -1.17 -13.24 8.55
N TYR A 277 -1.27 -11.95 8.35
CA TYR A 277 -1.50 -10.96 9.42
C TYR A 277 -2.85 -11.19 10.12
N PHE A 278 -3.93 -11.22 9.34
CA PHE A 278 -5.27 -11.41 9.87
C PHE A 278 -5.47 -12.82 10.42
N GLY A 279 -5.00 -13.85 9.71
CA GLY A 279 -5.12 -15.24 10.17
C GLY A 279 -4.43 -15.49 11.50
N GLN A 280 -3.23 -14.92 11.68
CA GLN A 280 -2.52 -15.00 12.97
C GLN A 280 -3.30 -14.31 14.10
N GLY A 281 -3.89 -13.16 13.82
CA GLY A 281 -4.64 -12.38 14.79
C GLY A 281 -6.03 -12.96 15.11
N PHE A 282 -6.69 -13.53 14.13
CA PHE A 282 -8.04 -14.06 14.26
C PHE A 282 -8.07 -15.46 14.88
N LEU A 283 -7.26 -16.39 14.36
CA LEU A 283 -7.27 -17.79 14.79
C LEU A 283 -6.24 -18.12 15.86
N MET A 284 -5.27 -17.24 16.12
CA MET A 284 -4.13 -17.46 17.03
C MET A 284 -3.37 -18.78 16.79
N PHE A 285 -3.41 -19.28 15.57
CA PHE A 285 -2.71 -20.51 15.22
C PHE A 285 -1.20 -20.31 15.16
N ASP A 286 -0.50 -21.43 15.30
CA ASP A 286 0.89 -21.51 14.85
C ASP A 286 0.95 -21.15 13.37
N GLY A 287 1.89 -20.28 13.00
CA GLY A 287 2.04 -19.82 11.62
C GLY A 287 2.23 -20.96 10.61
N SER A 288 2.71 -22.13 11.05
CA SER A 288 2.83 -23.33 10.23
C SER A 288 1.48 -23.85 9.76
N VAL A 289 0.44 -23.77 10.61
CA VAL A 289 -0.92 -24.21 10.27
C VAL A 289 -1.51 -23.30 9.19
N LEU A 290 -1.33 -21.97 9.31
CA LEU A 290 -1.79 -21.02 8.30
C LEU A 290 -1.12 -21.24 6.95
N LYS A 291 0.19 -21.42 6.93
CA LYS A 291 0.95 -21.70 5.70
C LYS A 291 0.54 -23.03 5.07
N LEU A 292 0.31 -24.07 5.88
CA LEU A 292 -0.16 -25.37 5.38
C LEU A 292 -1.57 -25.26 4.77
N SER A 293 -2.45 -24.46 5.37
CA SER A 293 -3.80 -24.21 4.86
C SER A 293 -3.76 -23.49 3.52
N ALA A 294 -2.90 -22.49 3.37
CA ALA A 294 -2.70 -21.78 2.11
C ALA A 294 -2.19 -22.70 1.01
N GLY A 295 -1.16 -23.51 1.31
CA GLY A 295 -0.62 -24.50 0.36
C GLY A 295 -1.63 -25.57 -0.04
N ALA A 296 -2.51 -25.99 0.87
CA ALA A 296 -3.59 -26.93 0.57
C ALA A 296 -4.65 -26.29 -0.34
N ALA A 297 -5.03 -25.04 -0.09
CA ALA A 297 -5.95 -24.28 -0.93
C ALA A 297 -5.38 -24.08 -2.34
N GLN A 298 -4.09 -23.73 -2.44
CA GLN A 298 -3.38 -23.61 -3.72
C GLN A 298 -3.39 -24.92 -4.50
N ALA A 299 -3.09 -26.06 -3.85
CA ALA A 299 -3.10 -27.38 -4.48
C ALA A 299 -4.49 -27.75 -5.02
N TRP A 300 -5.52 -27.39 -4.28
CA TRP A 300 -6.91 -27.60 -4.70
C TRP A 300 -7.27 -26.75 -5.93
N SER A 301 -6.87 -25.48 -5.92
CA SER A 301 -7.08 -24.55 -7.03
C SER A 301 -6.34 -24.97 -8.30
N ASP A 302 -5.04 -25.29 -8.16
CA ASP A 302 -4.16 -25.67 -9.29
C ASP A 302 -4.47 -27.07 -9.84
N LYS A 303 -5.12 -27.93 -9.07
CA LYS A 303 -5.34 -29.35 -9.36
C LYS A 303 -4.01 -30.10 -9.62
N ASP A 304 -2.92 -29.63 -9.03
CA ASP A 304 -1.56 -30.15 -9.24
C ASP A 304 -0.94 -30.65 -7.93
N ILE A 305 -1.28 -31.87 -7.56
CA ILE A 305 -0.75 -32.54 -6.36
C ILE A 305 0.76 -32.75 -6.45
N ALA A 306 1.32 -32.92 -7.65
CA ALA A 306 2.76 -33.11 -7.81
C ALA A 306 3.55 -31.84 -7.49
N LYS A 307 3.05 -30.68 -7.92
CA LYS A 307 3.57 -29.35 -7.57
C LYS A 307 3.49 -29.12 -6.05
N TRP A 308 2.35 -29.43 -5.45
CA TRP A 308 2.14 -29.34 -4.01
C TRP A 308 3.16 -30.18 -3.22
N LEU A 309 3.34 -31.46 -3.59
CA LEU A 309 4.31 -32.36 -2.94
C LEU A 309 5.75 -31.85 -3.11
N LYS A 310 6.09 -31.28 -4.27
CA LYS A 310 7.40 -30.67 -4.50
C LYS A 310 7.64 -29.48 -3.56
N ASN A 311 6.66 -28.62 -3.43
CA ASN A 311 6.74 -27.45 -2.55
C ASN A 311 6.78 -27.85 -1.07
N MET A 312 6.03 -28.88 -0.65
CA MET A 312 6.11 -29.47 0.68
C MET A 312 7.52 -29.97 1.01
N LYS A 313 8.15 -30.71 0.09
CA LYS A 313 9.52 -31.19 0.23
C LYS A 313 10.57 -30.08 0.29
N ALA A 314 10.29 -28.95 -0.36
CA ALA A 314 11.12 -27.76 -0.33
C ALA A 314 10.96 -26.92 0.94
N GLY A 315 10.06 -27.29 1.86
CA GLY A 315 9.81 -26.57 3.11
C GLY A 315 8.84 -25.39 2.97
N ASN A 316 8.17 -25.26 1.82
CA ASN A 316 7.22 -24.15 1.54
C ASN A 316 5.77 -24.50 1.88
N PHE A 317 5.53 -25.50 2.73
CA PHE A 317 4.19 -25.92 3.19
C PHE A 317 3.20 -26.26 2.06
N GLY A 318 3.71 -26.62 0.89
CA GLY A 318 2.91 -26.94 -0.30
C GLY A 318 2.58 -25.72 -1.18
N ASP A 319 2.86 -24.51 -0.72
CA ASP A 319 2.61 -23.26 -1.42
C ASP A 319 3.78 -22.85 -2.34
N ASN A 320 3.60 -21.82 -3.16
CA ASN A 320 4.70 -21.20 -3.86
C ASN A 320 5.69 -20.59 -2.85
N PRO A 321 7.00 -20.61 -3.12
CA PRO A 321 7.99 -20.08 -2.19
C PRO A 321 7.76 -18.63 -1.80
N ASN A 322 7.37 -17.78 -2.76
CA ASN A 322 7.11 -16.36 -2.52
C ASN A 322 5.86 -16.16 -1.66
N ASP A 323 4.77 -16.89 -1.96
CA ASP A 323 3.50 -16.77 -1.23
C ASP A 323 3.67 -17.19 0.23
N ALA A 324 4.39 -18.30 0.47
CA ALA A 324 4.73 -18.75 1.83
C ALA A 324 5.54 -17.70 2.61
N GLN A 325 6.48 -17.00 1.94
CA GLN A 325 7.25 -15.92 2.54
C GLN A 325 6.38 -14.70 2.87
N TYR A 326 5.49 -14.30 1.96
CA TYR A 326 4.60 -13.17 2.15
C TYR A 326 3.63 -13.38 3.31
N ILE A 327 3.09 -14.61 3.44
CA ILE A 327 2.28 -15.01 4.60
C ILE A 327 3.10 -14.92 5.90
N GLU A 328 4.34 -15.39 5.88
CA GLU A 328 5.24 -15.33 7.04
C GLU A 328 5.51 -13.89 7.48
N ASP A 329 5.68 -12.97 6.52
CA ASP A 329 5.89 -11.55 6.81
C ASP A 329 4.67 -10.95 7.54
N GLY A 330 3.46 -11.31 7.12
CA GLY A 330 2.23 -10.91 7.80
C GLY A 330 2.13 -11.45 9.23
N ILE A 331 2.44 -12.72 9.42
CA ILE A 331 2.47 -13.39 10.74
C ILE A 331 3.47 -12.70 11.68
N LYS A 332 4.70 -12.46 11.21
CA LYS A 332 5.75 -11.80 11.98
C LYS A 332 5.37 -10.38 12.37
N ASP A 333 4.80 -9.62 11.45
CA ASP A 333 4.41 -8.24 11.70
C ASP A 333 3.28 -8.18 12.74
N TYR A 334 2.30 -9.08 12.68
CA TYR A 334 1.28 -9.19 13.72
C TYR A 334 1.89 -9.50 15.10
N LYS A 335 2.77 -10.51 15.17
CA LYS A 335 3.44 -10.90 16.41
C LYS A 335 4.26 -9.76 17.00
N ASN A 336 5.05 -9.07 16.16
CA ASN A 336 5.86 -7.93 16.57
C ASN A 336 4.99 -6.79 17.14
N GLN A 337 3.86 -6.46 16.52
CA GLN A 337 2.97 -5.42 17.01
C GLN A 337 2.31 -5.78 18.36
N LYS A 338 2.11 -7.05 18.61
CA LYS A 338 1.49 -7.54 19.86
C LYS A 338 2.52 -7.91 20.93
N GLY A 339 3.82 -7.83 20.63
CA GLY A 339 4.90 -8.25 21.53
C GLY A 339 4.86 -9.74 21.84
N ILE A 340 4.40 -10.56 20.88
CA ILE A 340 4.33 -12.02 20.97
C ILE A 340 5.57 -12.60 20.29
N ASN A 341 6.34 -13.42 21.01
CA ASN A 341 7.52 -14.13 20.47
C ASN A 341 7.13 -15.39 19.71
#